data_e74554e6aec9163acd085f4216cbb7cf
#
_entry.id   e74554e6aec9163acd085f4216cbb7cf
#
_cell.length_a   1.000
_cell.length_b   1.000
_cell.length_c   1.000
_cell.angle_alpha   90.00
_cell.angle_beta   90.00
_cell.angle_gamma   90.00
#
_symmetry.space_group_name_H-M   'P 1'
#
loop_
_entity.id
_entity.type
_entity.pdbx_description
1 polymer ?
#
loop_
_entity_poly.entity_id
_entity_poly.type
_entity_poly.pdbx_seq_one_letter_code
_entity_poly.pdbx_strand_id
1 'polypeptide(L)'
;TDGTYLHDAPGLQTLHCIRRDAEGGNNQLIDGLAIAETMREKHPAAFEILCNIKIPGRYIKPDTYLQAHRPVFRVNDDGEVIQVSFNNHDRAPFRLENNEMVSFYEAYGIFHNLANQANRQFEFCLEPGTVITFDNWRLLHARSALTGYRQLCGGYHNREDFESRLRGI
;
A
#
# COMPACT_ATOMS: atom_id res chain seq x y z
N THR A 1 0.26 0.91 -1.13
CA THR A 1 1.11 -0.30 -1.26
C THR A 1 1.18 -0.73 -2.72
N ASP A 2 2.29 -1.27 -3.15
CA ASP A 2 2.53 -1.66 -4.54
C ASP A 2 2.20 -3.13 -4.80
N GLY A 3 1.91 -3.46 -6.08
CA GLY A 3 1.67 -4.81 -6.54
C GLY A 3 0.30 -5.36 -6.16
N THR A 4 -0.72 -4.52 -6.03
CA THR A 4 -2.09 -4.96 -5.72
C THR A 4 -2.71 -5.82 -6.83
N TYR A 5 -2.11 -5.82 -8.02
CA TYR A 5 -2.46 -6.64 -9.17
C TYR A 5 -1.77 -8.02 -9.20
N LEU A 6 -0.96 -8.33 -8.20
CA LEU A 6 -0.27 -9.63 -8.05
C LEU A 6 -1.00 -10.49 -7.01
N HIS A 7 -1.02 -11.81 -7.21
CA HIS A 7 -1.53 -12.75 -6.21
C HIS A 7 -0.67 -12.72 -4.94
N ASP A 8 0.63 -12.54 -5.11
CA ASP A 8 1.58 -12.31 -4.03
C ASP A 8 2.31 -10.98 -4.27
N ALA A 9 1.90 -9.95 -3.52
CA ALA A 9 2.51 -8.63 -3.63
C ALA A 9 3.92 -8.65 -3.03
N PRO A 10 4.87 -7.84 -3.55
CA PRO A 10 6.19 -7.72 -2.96
C PRO A 10 6.12 -7.42 -1.47
N GLY A 11 6.89 -8.15 -0.67
CA GLY A 11 6.95 -7.96 0.79
C GLY A 11 7.68 -6.69 1.18
N LEU A 12 8.79 -6.41 0.50
CA LEU A 12 9.62 -5.23 0.74
C LEU A 12 9.78 -4.41 -0.54
N GLN A 13 9.91 -3.11 -0.35
CA GLN A 13 10.30 -2.17 -1.40
C GLN A 13 11.53 -1.39 -0.97
N THR A 14 12.49 -1.29 -1.88
CA THR A 14 13.71 -0.49 -1.70
C THR A 14 13.72 0.64 -2.72
N LEU A 15 14.05 1.85 -2.26
CA LEU A 15 14.21 3.03 -3.11
C LEU A 15 15.57 3.67 -2.81
N HIS A 16 16.35 3.93 -3.85
CA HIS A 16 17.63 4.63 -3.81
C HIS A 16 17.53 5.93 -4.60
N CYS A 17 17.82 7.05 -3.98
CA CYS A 17 17.89 8.33 -4.66
C CYS A 17 19.25 8.48 -5.36
N ILE A 18 19.24 8.47 -6.70
CA ILE A 18 20.45 8.64 -7.50
C ILE A 18 20.77 10.13 -7.68
N ARG A 19 19.73 10.90 -8.00
CA ARG A 19 19.87 12.34 -8.26
C ARG A 19 18.61 13.08 -7.86
N ARG A 20 18.79 14.30 -7.34
CA ARG A 20 17.70 15.19 -6.98
C ARG A 20 18.12 16.64 -7.25
N ASP A 21 17.50 17.25 -8.27
CA ASP A 21 17.57 18.68 -8.61
C ASP A 21 16.14 19.22 -8.63
N ALA A 22 15.49 19.21 -7.47
CA ALA A 22 14.06 19.44 -7.37
C ALA A 22 13.66 20.10 -6.04
N GLU A 23 12.57 20.86 -6.10
CA GLU A 23 11.85 21.36 -4.94
C GLU A 23 10.63 20.48 -4.66
N GLY A 24 10.28 20.29 -3.38
CA GLY A 24 9.22 19.40 -2.97
C GLY A 24 9.57 17.92 -3.18
N GLY A 25 8.60 17.10 -3.49
CA GLY A 25 8.79 15.68 -3.76
C GLY A 25 9.19 14.86 -2.53
N ASN A 26 8.85 15.31 -1.32
CA ASN A 26 9.07 14.57 -0.09
C ASN A 26 8.31 13.24 -0.12
N ASN A 27 8.96 12.21 0.38
CA ASN A 27 8.32 10.91 0.53
C ASN A 27 7.47 10.93 1.80
N GLN A 28 6.38 10.20 1.76
CA GLN A 28 5.44 10.06 2.87
C GLN A 28 5.24 8.58 3.14
N LEU A 29 5.38 8.16 4.40
CA LEU A 29 5.09 6.82 4.86
C LEU A 29 3.98 6.89 5.91
N ILE A 30 3.03 5.96 5.82
CA ILE A 30 1.90 5.87 6.73
C ILE A 30 1.74 4.41 7.18
N ASP A 31 1.61 4.18 8.48
CA ASP A 31 1.40 2.84 9.02
C ASP A 31 -0.03 2.35 8.76
N GLY A 32 -0.18 1.51 7.75
CA GLY A 32 -1.46 0.93 7.36
C GLY A 32 -2.03 -0.06 8.38
N LEU A 33 -1.18 -0.76 9.15
CA LEU A 33 -1.64 -1.64 10.23
C LEU A 33 -2.22 -0.82 11.39
N ALA A 34 -1.61 0.31 11.74
CA ALA A 34 -2.16 1.20 12.76
C ALA A 34 -3.50 1.83 12.33
N ILE A 35 -3.71 2.04 11.03
CA ILE A 35 -5.02 2.45 10.49
C ILE A 35 -6.03 1.30 10.65
N ALA A 36 -5.63 0.07 10.29
CA ALA A 36 -6.50 -1.09 10.40
C ALA A 36 -6.98 -1.31 11.85
N GLU A 37 -6.10 -1.22 12.84
CA GLU A 37 -6.48 -1.31 14.26
C GLU A 37 -7.41 -0.17 14.66
N THR A 38 -7.15 1.06 14.22
CA THR A 38 -8.05 2.20 14.46
C THR A 38 -9.45 1.94 13.88
N MET A 39 -9.52 1.35 12.68
CA MET A 39 -10.81 1.00 12.06
C MET A 39 -11.49 -0.15 12.79
N ARG A 40 -10.75 -1.15 13.25
CA ARG A 40 -11.30 -2.27 14.04
C ARG A 40 -11.96 -1.75 15.31
N GLU A 41 -11.31 -0.82 16.01
CA GLU A 41 -11.82 -0.24 17.27
C GLU A 41 -12.99 0.72 17.05
N LYS A 42 -12.86 1.64 16.10
CA LYS A 42 -13.79 2.78 15.95
C LYS A 42 -14.84 2.61 14.87
N HIS A 43 -14.59 1.76 13.89
CA HIS A 43 -15.43 1.52 12.71
C HIS A 43 -15.50 0.03 12.37
N PRO A 44 -15.91 -0.86 13.32
CA PRO A 44 -15.78 -2.32 13.14
C PRO A 44 -16.53 -2.84 11.92
N ALA A 45 -17.70 -2.32 11.59
CA ALA A 45 -18.42 -2.72 10.38
C ALA A 45 -17.66 -2.37 9.09
N ALA A 46 -17.02 -1.19 9.05
CA ALA A 46 -16.20 -0.79 7.91
C ALA A 46 -14.91 -1.63 7.82
N PHE A 47 -14.32 -1.99 8.95
CA PHE A 47 -13.16 -2.89 9.00
C PHE A 47 -13.51 -4.25 8.38
N GLU A 48 -14.63 -4.88 8.80
CA GLU A 48 -15.10 -6.16 8.26
C GLU A 48 -15.36 -6.10 6.75
N ILE A 49 -15.97 -5.03 6.26
CA ILE A 49 -16.17 -4.82 4.82
C ILE A 49 -14.83 -4.85 4.07
N LEU A 50 -13.81 -4.16 4.58
CA LEU A 50 -12.49 -4.10 3.96
C LEU A 50 -11.67 -5.39 4.11
N CYS A 51 -12.02 -6.29 5.04
CA CYS A 51 -11.47 -7.64 5.15
C CYS A 51 -12.11 -8.62 4.16
N ASN A 52 -13.40 -8.48 3.87
CA ASN A 52 -14.17 -9.49 3.15
C ASN A 52 -14.35 -9.18 1.66
N ILE A 53 -14.51 -7.91 1.28
CA ILE A 53 -14.71 -7.53 -0.12
C ILE A 53 -13.35 -7.46 -0.83
N LYS A 54 -13.19 -8.34 -1.83
CA LYS A 54 -11.98 -8.38 -2.68
C LYS A 54 -12.21 -7.51 -3.91
N ILE A 55 -11.32 -6.57 -4.11
CA ILE A 55 -11.33 -5.67 -5.27
C ILE A 55 -10.21 -6.01 -6.24
N PRO A 56 -10.41 -5.83 -7.57
CA PRO A 56 -9.40 -6.12 -8.56
C PRO A 56 -8.32 -5.03 -8.60
N GLY A 57 -7.06 -5.43 -8.52
CA GLY A 57 -5.92 -4.66 -9.02
C GLY A 57 -5.57 -5.16 -10.42
N ARG A 58 -5.13 -4.26 -11.31
CA ARG A 58 -4.81 -4.59 -12.70
C ARG A 58 -3.63 -3.77 -13.22
N TYR A 59 -2.74 -4.46 -13.94
CA TYR A 59 -1.61 -3.85 -14.61
C TYR A 59 -1.55 -4.35 -16.05
N ILE A 60 -1.52 -3.42 -17.02
CA ILE A 60 -1.53 -3.72 -18.46
C ILE A 60 -0.37 -2.99 -19.13
N LYS A 61 0.42 -3.73 -19.89
CA LYS A 61 1.40 -3.26 -20.88
C LYS A 61 1.25 -4.10 -22.16
N PRO A 62 1.92 -3.72 -23.28
CA PRO A 62 1.75 -4.42 -24.56
C PRO A 62 1.82 -5.95 -24.47
N ASP A 63 2.76 -6.50 -23.71
CA ASP A 63 2.97 -7.95 -23.58
C ASP A 63 2.67 -8.49 -22.17
N THR A 64 1.93 -7.73 -21.36
CA THR A 64 1.72 -8.08 -19.94
C THR A 64 0.31 -7.71 -19.51
N TYR A 65 -0.44 -8.68 -18.99
CA TYR A 65 -1.73 -8.47 -18.36
C TYR A 65 -1.73 -9.20 -17.01
N LEU A 66 -1.65 -8.43 -15.92
CA LEU A 66 -1.68 -8.96 -14.56
C LEU A 66 -2.94 -8.48 -13.87
N GLN A 67 -3.60 -9.38 -13.17
CA GLN A 67 -4.79 -9.05 -12.38
C GLN A 67 -4.91 -10.00 -11.18
N ALA A 68 -5.20 -9.41 -10.02
CA ALA A 68 -5.52 -10.15 -8.81
C ALA A 68 -6.68 -9.47 -8.07
N HIS A 69 -7.39 -10.25 -7.25
CA HIS A 69 -8.46 -9.75 -6.38
C HIS A 69 -8.00 -9.87 -4.94
N ARG A 70 -7.96 -8.74 -4.22
CA ARG A 70 -7.45 -8.69 -2.84
C ARG A 70 -8.39 -7.87 -1.95
N PRO A 71 -8.58 -8.26 -0.68
CA PRO A 71 -9.20 -7.36 0.30
C PRO A 71 -8.22 -6.22 0.60
N VAL A 72 -8.72 -5.12 1.16
CA VAL A 72 -7.86 -4.05 1.67
C VAL A 72 -7.05 -4.56 2.87
N PHE A 73 -7.69 -5.28 3.78
CA PHE A 73 -7.03 -5.92 4.92
C PHE A 73 -7.05 -7.44 4.76
N ARG A 74 -5.87 -8.05 4.75
CA ARG A 74 -5.72 -9.49 4.87
C ARG A 74 -5.43 -9.82 6.33
N VAL A 75 -6.25 -10.70 6.90
CA VAL A 75 -6.11 -11.20 8.26
C VAL A 75 -5.65 -12.66 8.26
N ASN A 76 -4.91 -13.07 9.30
CA ASN A 76 -4.57 -14.46 9.56
C ASN A 76 -5.67 -15.16 10.37
N ASP A 77 -5.46 -16.44 10.69
CA ASP A 77 -6.43 -17.24 11.43
C ASP A 77 -6.62 -16.77 12.90
N ASP A 78 -5.66 -16.03 13.42
CA ASP A 78 -5.72 -15.40 14.76
C ASP A 78 -6.44 -14.04 14.72
N GLY A 79 -6.87 -13.58 13.53
CA GLY A 79 -7.54 -12.31 13.34
C GLY A 79 -6.60 -11.10 13.27
N GLU A 80 -5.28 -11.29 13.21
CA GLU A 80 -4.32 -10.21 13.07
C GLU A 80 -4.24 -9.74 11.61
N VAL A 81 -4.15 -8.43 11.39
CA VAL A 81 -3.93 -7.87 10.05
C VAL A 81 -2.47 -8.08 9.66
N ILE A 82 -2.26 -8.90 8.63
CA ILE A 82 -0.92 -9.26 8.14
C ILE A 82 -0.52 -8.51 6.87
N GLN A 83 -1.48 -7.88 6.18
CA GLN A 83 -1.20 -7.13 4.97
C GLN A 83 -2.27 -6.09 4.68
N VAL A 84 -1.84 -4.92 4.21
CA VAL A 84 -2.70 -3.87 3.67
C VAL A 84 -2.48 -3.76 2.16
N SER A 85 -3.58 -3.80 1.38
CA SER A 85 -3.57 -3.64 -0.08
C SER A 85 -4.38 -2.40 -0.45
N PHE A 86 -3.68 -1.30 -0.74
CA PHE A 86 -4.31 -0.03 -1.08
C PHE A 86 -3.51 0.69 -2.16
N ASN A 87 -4.07 0.75 -3.38
CA ASN A 87 -3.50 1.50 -4.50
C ASN A 87 -4.63 1.91 -5.46
N ASN A 88 -4.92 3.20 -5.53
CA ASN A 88 -5.97 3.72 -6.40
C ASN A 88 -5.58 3.73 -7.87
N HIS A 89 -4.28 3.73 -8.21
CA HIS A 89 -3.81 3.70 -9.60
C HIS A 89 -3.95 2.31 -10.23
N ASP A 90 -3.75 1.27 -9.41
CA ASP A 90 -3.85 -0.12 -9.88
C ASP A 90 -5.29 -0.66 -9.85
N ARG A 91 -6.19 0.01 -9.13
CA ARG A 91 -7.56 -0.47 -8.95
C ARG A 91 -8.31 -0.50 -10.28
N ALA A 92 -8.74 -1.69 -10.70
CA ALA A 92 -9.55 -1.89 -11.88
C ALA A 92 -11.04 -1.61 -11.61
N PRO A 93 -11.84 -1.29 -12.64
CA PRO A 93 -13.30 -1.27 -12.52
C PRO A 93 -13.84 -2.62 -12.04
N PHE A 94 -14.79 -2.58 -11.13
CA PHE A 94 -15.46 -3.76 -10.58
C PHE A 94 -16.94 -3.46 -10.28
N ARG A 95 -17.72 -4.50 -10.04
CA ARG A 95 -19.13 -4.41 -9.75
C ARG A 95 -19.47 -5.29 -8.55
N LEU A 96 -20.24 -4.72 -7.64
CA LEU A 96 -20.89 -5.39 -6.51
C LEU A 96 -22.39 -5.12 -6.61
N GLU A 97 -23.20 -5.78 -5.81
CA GLU A 97 -24.59 -5.38 -5.61
C GLU A 97 -24.66 -3.94 -5.07
N ASN A 98 -25.76 -3.21 -5.37
CA ASN A 98 -25.81 -1.76 -5.12
C ASN A 98 -25.49 -1.38 -3.66
N ASN A 99 -26.05 -2.10 -2.70
CA ASN A 99 -25.82 -1.83 -1.25
C ASN A 99 -24.40 -2.14 -0.84
N GLU A 100 -23.83 -3.23 -1.34
CA GLU A 100 -22.41 -3.59 -1.07
C GLU A 100 -21.46 -2.55 -1.65
N MET A 101 -21.77 -2.03 -2.85
CA MET A 101 -20.97 -0.99 -3.49
C MET A 101 -20.94 0.29 -2.65
N VAL A 102 -22.11 0.73 -2.13
CA VAL A 102 -22.20 1.90 -1.26
C VAL A 102 -21.41 1.68 0.02
N SER A 103 -21.68 0.57 0.72
CA SER A 103 -20.99 0.24 1.98
C SER A 103 -19.48 0.09 1.81
N PHE A 104 -19.05 -0.49 0.68
CA PHE A 104 -17.63 -0.60 0.36
C PHE A 104 -16.97 0.79 0.22
N TYR A 105 -17.56 1.69 -0.55
CA TYR A 105 -16.98 3.02 -0.75
C TYR A 105 -17.04 3.90 0.50
N GLU A 106 -18.03 3.73 1.37
CA GLU A 106 -18.07 4.36 2.68
C GLU A 106 -16.91 3.87 3.56
N ALA A 107 -16.71 2.55 3.65
CA ALA A 107 -15.60 1.96 4.40
C ALA A 107 -14.23 2.37 3.83
N TYR A 108 -14.10 2.35 2.51
CA TYR A 108 -12.89 2.76 1.80
C TYR A 108 -12.58 4.25 1.99
N GLY A 109 -13.62 5.10 2.05
CA GLY A 109 -13.52 6.53 2.37
C GLY A 109 -13.01 6.77 3.79
N ILE A 110 -13.48 5.99 4.78
CA ILE A 110 -12.98 6.06 6.16
C ILE A 110 -11.48 5.73 6.19
N PHE A 111 -11.06 4.64 5.55
CA PHE A 111 -9.64 4.27 5.44
C PHE A 111 -8.82 5.40 4.80
N HIS A 112 -9.26 5.91 3.66
CA HIS A 112 -8.61 7.01 2.94
C HIS A 112 -8.46 8.26 3.82
N ASN A 113 -9.51 8.66 4.52
CA ASN A 113 -9.48 9.82 5.41
C ASN A 113 -8.50 9.64 6.57
N LEU A 114 -8.46 8.45 7.18
CA LEU A 114 -7.48 8.13 8.22
C LEU A 114 -6.04 8.18 7.70
N ALA A 115 -5.79 7.66 6.50
CA ALA A 115 -4.47 7.69 5.86
C ALA A 115 -3.99 9.11 5.55
N ASN A 116 -4.90 10.04 5.29
CA ASN A 116 -4.57 11.43 4.97
C ASN A 116 -4.50 12.37 6.18
N GLN A 117 -4.64 11.87 7.40
CA GLN A 117 -4.41 12.68 8.61
C GLN A 117 -2.92 13.03 8.74
N ALA A 118 -2.61 14.33 8.88
CA ALA A 118 -1.23 14.81 8.93
C ALA A 118 -0.40 14.19 10.06
N ASN A 119 -1.01 13.91 11.22
CA ASN A 119 -0.36 13.27 12.36
C ASN A 119 -0.05 11.78 12.18
N ARG A 120 -0.48 11.17 11.07
CA ARG A 120 -0.19 9.78 10.71
C ARG A 120 0.88 9.66 9.63
N GLN A 121 1.30 10.77 9.06
CA GLN A 121 2.25 10.81 7.95
C GLN A 121 3.65 11.10 8.47
N PHE A 122 4.57 10.19 8.19
CA PHE A 122 5.99 10.44 8.34
C PHE A 122 6.54 10.95 7.01
N GLU A 123 6.89 12.23 6.98
CA GLU A 123 7.37 12.90 5.77
C GLU A 123 8.88 13.17 5.86
N PHE A 124 9.60 12.89 4.78
CA PHE A 124 11.04 13.10 4.70
C PHE A 124 11.50 13.31 3.26
N CYS A 125 12.61 14.03 3.11
CA CYS A 125 13.30 14.15 1.84
C CYS A 125 14.25 12.96 1.64
N LEU A 126 14.21 12.33 0.48
CA LEU A 126 15.18 11.29 0.10
C LEU A 126 16.32 11.96 -0.69
N GLU A 127 17.43 12.23 0.00
CA GLU A 127 18.60 12.89 -0.57
C GLU A 127 19.42 11.94 -1.46
N PRO A 128 20.18 12.47 -2.44
CA PRO A 128 21.07 11.67 -3.28
C PRO A 128 22.02 10.80 -2.44
N GLY A 129 22.16 9.54 -2.81
CA GLY A 129 22.95 8.53 -2.08
C GLY A 129 22.19 7.84 -0.95
N THR A 130 21.01 8.31 -0.57
CA THR A 130 20.19 7.66 0.46
C THR A 130 19.41 6.48 -0.10
N VAL A 131 19.39 5.38 0.65
CA VAL A 131 18.56 4.19 0.37
C VAL A 131 17.59 3.99 1.52
N ILE A 132 16.33 3.73 1.19
CA ILE A 132 15.33 3.28 2.15
C ILE A 132 14.80 1.92 1.74
N THR A 133 14.53 1.08 2.72
CA THR A 133 13.79 -0.19 2.53
C THR A 133 12.64 -0.22 3.54
N PHE A 134 11.47 -0.57 3.09
CA PHE A 134 10.29 -0.62 3.94
C PHE A 134 9.38 -1.81 3.63
N ASP A 135 8.59 -2.20 4.62
CA ASP A 135 7.58 -3.25 4.52
C ASP A 135 6.40 -2.75 3.69
N ASN A 136 6.29 -3.25 2.46
CA ASN A 136 5.23 -2.89 1.52
C ASN A 136 3.87 -3.50 1.90
N TRP A 137 3.84 -4.51 2.76
CA TRP A 137 2.60 -5.07 3.28
C TRP A 137 2.00 -4.23 4.42
N ARG A 138 2.84 -3.41 5.06
CA ARG A 138 2.47 -2.58 6.19
C ARG A 138 2.33 -1.10 5.83
N LEU A 139 3.32 -0.53 5.12
CA LEU A 139 3.42 0.90 4.92
C LEU A 139 2.79 1.36 3.62
N LEU A 140 1.80 2.23 3.73
CA LEU A 140 1.38 3.07 2.61
C LEU A 140 2.50 4.07 2.34
N HIS A 141 2.70 4.38 1.07
CA HIS A 141 3.71 5.36 0.68
C HIS A 141 3.18 6.27 -0.42
N ALA A 142 3.62 7.50 -0.38
CA ALA A 142 3.25 8.53 -1.32
C ALA A 142 4.40 9.52 -1.53
N ARG A 143 4.16 10.49 -2.36
CA ARG A 143 5.08 11.57 -2.64
C ARG A 143 4.31 12.88 -2.80
N SER A 144 4.80 13.97 -2.18
CA SER A 144 4.28 15.30 -2.41
C SER A 144 4.59 15.81 -3.82
N ALA A 145 3.98 16.92 -4.22
CA ALA A 145 4.26 17.56 -5.50
C ALA A 145 5.76 17.82 -5.67
N LEU A 146 6.25 17.71 -6.91
CA LEU A 146 7.65 17.89 -7.26
C LEU A 146 7.75 18.86 -8.45
N THR A 147 8.67 19.82 -8.34
CA THR A 147 9.09 20.66 -9.46
C THR A 147 10.58 20.46 -9.69
N GLY A 148 10.98 20.12 -10.91
CA GLY A 148 12.37 19.81 -11.23
C GLY A 148 12.58 18.33 -11.54
N TYR A 149 13.79 17.82 -11.32
CA TYR A 149 14.21 16.48 -11.70
C TYR A 149 14.58 15.63 -10.48
N ARG A 150 14.07 14.41 -10.43
CA ARG A 150 14.45 13.40 -9.46
C ARG A 150 14.59 12.04 -10.14
N GLN A 151 15.69 11.35 -9.88
CA GLN A 151 15.95 10.00 -10.35
C GLN A 151 16.07 9.03 -9.16
N LEU A 152 15.17 8.05 -9.14
CA LEU A 152 15.21 6.95 -8.19
C LEU A 152 15.52 5.66 -8.92
N CYS A 153 16.27 4.77 -8.27
CA CYS A 153 16.36 3.36 -8.59
C CYS A 153 15.59 2.60 -7.53
N GLY A 154 14.75 1.64 -7.91
CA GLY A 154 13.95 0.87 -6.98
C GLY A 154 13.99 -0.62 -7.25
N GLY A 155 13.69 -1.40 -6.23
CA GLY A 155 13.57 -2.85 -6.30
C GLY A 155 12.52 -3.38 -5.36
N TYR A 156 11.99 -4.56 -5.70
CA TYR A 156 11.05 -5.31 -4.88
C TYR A 156 11.68 -6.62 -4.45
N HIS A 157 11.34 -7.06 -3.23
CA HIS A 157 11.78 -8.33 -2.68
C HIS A 157 10.57 -9.13 -2.20
N ASN A 158 10.56 -10.43 -2.44
CA ASN A 158 9.52 -11.30 -1.92
C ASN A 158 9.66 -11.40 -0.39
N ARG A 159 8.53 -11.59 0.28
CA ARG A 159 8.49 -11.73 1.74
C ARG A 159 9.28 -12.95 2.20
N GLU A 160 9.10 -14.08 1.52
CA GLU A 160 9.75 -15.35 1.85
C GLU A 160 11.27 -15.27 1.77
N ASP A 161 11.80 -14.60 0.75
CA ASP A 161 13.25 -14.43 0.58
C ASP A 161 13.85 -13.63 1.73
N PHE A 162 13.16 -12.58 2.18
CA PHE A 162 13.58 -11.78 3.32
C PHE A 162 13.50 -12.57 4.63
N GLU A 163 12.38 -13.23 4.89
CA GLU A 163 12.17 -14.03 6.10
C GLU A 163 13.12 -15.24 6.17
N SER A 164 13.45 -15.84 5.03
CA SER A 164 14.44 -16.89 4.94
C SER A 164 15.80 -16.43 5.50
N ARG A 165 16.24 -15.23 5.19
CA ARG A 165 17.46 -14.64 5.73
C ARG A 165 17.38 -14.36 7.23
N LEU A 166 16.21 -13.96 7.74
CA LEU A 166 16.01 -13.75 9.18
C LEU A 166 16.06 -15.04 9.99
N ARG A 167 15.72 -16.19 9.38
CA ARG A 167 15.72 -17.50 10.04
C ARG A 167 17.11 -18.12 10.17
N GLY A 168 18.17 -17.44 9.73
CA GLY A 168 19.55 -17.75 10.08
C GLY A 168 20.17 -18.91 9.29
N ILE A 169 19.83 -19.04 8.04
CA ILE A 169 20.49 -19.98 7.12
C ILE A 169 21.50 -19.24 6.26
#